data_955642b465263612614fe5de47edfd88
#
_entry.id   955642b465263612614fe5de47edfd88
#
_cell.length_a   1.000
_cell.length_b   1.000
_cell.length_c   1.000
_cell.angle_alpha   90.00
_cell.angle_beta   90.00
_cell.angle_gamma   90.00
#
_symmetry.space_group_name_H-M   'P 1'
#
loop_
_entity.id
_entity.type
_entity.pdbx_description
1 polymer ?
#
loop_
_entity_poly.entity_id
_entity_poly.type
_entity_poly.pdbx_seq_one_letter_code
_entity_poly.pdbx_strand_id
1 'polypeptide(L)'
;MTILPATNLVLWASDAPALLSQEAESLIVDPNNRIYFSAATIWEVAIKNALNKPDFAVDPEVLRQSLLANGYLELPISSAHAAAVRNLPPIHKDPFDRILIAQATLEGITLLTTDRKVAKYPGPIRKV
;
A
#
# COMPACT_ATOMS: atom_id res chain seq x y z
N MET A 1 9.70 9.33 9.61
CA MET A 1 9.76 8.58 8.35
C MET A 1 8.44 8.71 7.61
N THR A 2 8.48 8.68 6.31
CA THR A 2 7.26 8.69 5.48
C THR A 2 7.08 7.33 4.84
N ILE A 3 5.92 6.72 5.04
CA ILE A 3 5.69 5.30 4.77
C ILE A 3 4.45 5.13 3.90
N LEU A 4 4.57 4.24 2.91
CA LEU A 4 3.49 3.77 2.06
C LEU A 4 3.34 2.27 2.28
N PRO A 5 2.40 1.80 3.12
CA PRO A 5 2.18 0.36 3.27
C PRO A 5 1.54 -0.23 2.02
N ALA A 6 1.93 -1.44 1.68
CA ALA A 6 1.25 -2.21 0.65
C ALA A 6 -0.20 -2.50 1.05
N THR A 7 -1.03 -2.86 0.07
CA THR A 7 -2.48 -3.01 0.27
C THR A 7 -2.84 -3.97 1.42
N ASN A 8 -2.19 -5.13 1.50
CA ASN A 8 -2.49 -6.08 2.55
C ASN A 8 -2.15 -5.54 3.95
N LEU A 9 -1.10 -4.74 4.08
CA LEU A 9 -0.74 -4.12 5.36
C LEU A 9 -1.78 -3.07 5.77
N VAL A 10 -2.30 -2.30 4.82
CA VAL A 10 -3.38 -1.33 5.07
C VAL A 10 -4.64 -2.07 5.56
N LEU A 11 -5.01 -3.16 4.92
CA LEU A 11 -6.17 -3.96 5.30
C LEU A 11 -6.00 -4.57 6.69
N TRP A 12 -4.83 -5.13 6.98
CA TRP A 12 -4.56 -5.71 8.30
C TRP A 12 -4.56 -4.65 9.40
N ALA A 13 -3.98 -3.49 9.14
CA ALA A 13 -3.99 -2.40 10.11
C ALA A 13 -5.41 -1.93 10.45
N SER A 14 -6.33 -1.97 9.47
CA SER A 14 -7.73 -1.58 9.67
C SER A 14 -8.57 -2.65 10.35
N ASP A 15 -8.47 -3.92 9.90
CA ASP A 15 -9.43 -4.96 10.27
C ASP A 15 -8.83 -6.13 11.04
N ALA A 16 -7.53 -6.38 10.91
CA ALA A 16 -6.90 -7.56 11.50
C ALA A 16 -5.48 -7.25 11.98
N PRO A 17 -5.34 -6.31 12.93
CA PRO A 17 -4.00 -5.86 13.36
C PRO A 17 -3.13 -6.97 13.92
N ALA A 18 -3.71 -8.07 14.39
CA ALA A 18 -2.97 -9.23 14.86
C ALA A 18 -2.15 -9.91 13.75
N LEU A 19 -2.47 -9.67 12.48
CA LEU A 19 -1.72 -10.20 11.34
C LEU A 19 -0.45 -9.39 11.03
N LEU A 20 -0.33 -8.18 11.57
CA LEU A 20 0.86 -7.37 11.39
C LEU A 20 2.03 -7.96 12.17
N SER A 21 3.22 -7.95 11.56
CA SER A 21 4.43 -8.23 12.31
C SER A 21 4.65 -7.12 13.34
N GLN A 22 5.43 -7.41 14.37
CA GLN A 22 5.79 -6.42 15.39
C GLN A 22 6.48 -5.20 14.75
N GLU A 23 7.34 -5.43 13.78
CA GLU A 23 8.03 -4.36 13.07
C GLU A 23 7.04 -3.48 12.29
N ALA A 24 6.13 -4.09 11.54
CA ALA A 24 5.11 -3.36 10.77
C ALA A 24 4.21 -2.54 11.69
N GLU A 25 3.73 -3.14 12.77
CA GLU A 25 2.90 -2.44 13.74
C GLU A 25 3.62 -1.24 14.34
N SER A 26 4.87 -1.43 14.79
CA SER A 26 5.66 -0.35 15.39
C SER A 26 5.83 0.83 14.44
N LEU A 27 6.07 0.57 13.16
CA LEU A 27 6.22 1.63 12.16
C LEU A 27 4.93 2.35 11.87
N ILE A 28 3.81 1.64 11.79
CA ILE A 28 2.52 2.22 11.43
C ILE A 28 1.93 3.04 12.58
N VAL A 29 2.09 2.60 13.83
CA VAL A 29 1.51 3.31 14.97
C VAL A 29 2.39 4.44 15.51
N ASP A 30 3.64 4.55 15.08
CA ASP A 30 4.56 5.58 15.54
C ASP A 30 4.06 6.97 15.11
N PRO A 31 3.75 7.87 16.06
CA PRO A 31 3.21 9.20 15.72
C PRO A 31 4.22 10.10 15.00
N ASN A 32 5.51 9.75 15.02
CA ASN A 32 6.54 10.50 14.30
C ASN A 32 6.58 10.12 12.82
N ASN A 33 5.90 9.06 12.41
CA ASN A 33 5.85 8.63 11.02
C ASN A 33 4.61 9.19 10.33
N ARG A 34 4.78 9.57 9.05
CA ARG A 34 3.66 9.90 8.17
C ARG A 34 3.29 8.64 7.41
N ILE A 35 2.02 8.27 7.47
CA ILE A 35 1.53 7.08 6.78
C ILE A 35 0.62 7.52 5.64
N TYR A 36 0.98 7.13 4.42
CA TYR A 36 0.18 7.33 3.22
C TYR A 36 -0.58 6.07 2.88
N PHE A 37 -1.70 6.22 2.20
CA PHE A 37 -2.31 5.13 1.45
C PHE A 37 -2.46 5.56 -0.01
N SER A 38 -2.20 4.65 -0.93
CA SER A 38 -2.32 4.95 -2.36
C SER A 38 -3.78 4.85 -2.82
N ALA A 39 -4.15 5.73 -3.76
CA ALA A 39 -5.40 5.56 -4.50
C ALA A 39 -5.48 4.17 -5.16
N ALA A 40 -4.34 3.58 -5.53
CA ALA A 40 -4.28 2.23 -6.08
C ALA A 40 -4.79 1.18 -5.10
N THR A 41 -4.52 1.35 -3.80
CA THR A 41 -5.02 0.44 -2.76
C THR A 41 -6.54 0.45 -2.72
N ILE A 42 -7.15 1.63 -2.76
CA ILE A 42 -8.61 1.75 -2.78
C ILE A 42 -9.19 1.14 -4.06
N TRP A 43 -8.53 1.36 -5.19
CA TRP A 43 -8.94 0.78 -6.48
C TRP A 43 -8.89 -0.75 -6.45
N GLU A 44 -7.81 -1.32 -5.93
CA GLU A 44 -7.68 -2.78 -5.78
C GLU A 44 -8.79 -3.35 -4.91
N VAL A 45 -9.07 -2.70 -3.78
CA VAL A 45 -10.16 -3.10 -2.87
C VAL A 45 -11.53 -3.01 -3.57
N ALA A 46 -11.75 -1.94 -4.35
CA ALA A 46 -13.01 -1.77 -5.09
C ALA A 46 -13.23 -2.90 -6.10
N ILE A 47 -12.18 -3.30 -6.82
CA ILE A 47 -12.26 -4.41 -7.77
C ILE A 47 -12.59 -5.72 -7.04
N LYS A 48 -11.90 -6.01 -5.94
CA LYS A 48 -12.11 -7.24 -5.16
C LYS A 48 -13.49 -7.28 -4.50
N ASN A 49 -13.95 -6.15 -3.98
CA ASN A 49 -15.29 -6.03 -3.41
C ASN A 49 -16.37 -6.34 -4.46
N ALA A 50 -16.21 -5.82 -5.68
CA ALA A 50 -17.16 -6.01 -6.76
C ALA A 50 -17.28 -7.47 -7.22
N LEU A 51 -16.30 -8.32 -6.91
CA LEU A 51 -16.36 -9.75 -7.22
C LEU A 51 -17.25 -10.53 -6.27
N ASN A 52 -17.73 -9.91 -5.21
CA ASN A 52 -18.65 -10.52 -4.21
C ASN A 52 -18.18 -11.87 -3.65
N LYS A 53 -16.87 -12.03 -3.49
CA LYS A 53 -16.30 -13.25 -2.89
C LYS A 53 -16.61 -13.28 -1.39
N PRO A 54 -16.99 -14.46 -0.81
CA PRO A 54 -17.35 -14.54 0.61
C PRO A 54 -16.23 -14.16 1.58
N ASP A 55 -14.99 -14.35 1.16
CA ASP A 55 -13.80 -14.07 1.97
C ASP A 55 -13.30 -12.64 1.85
N PHE A 56 -13.96 -11.81 1.04
CA PHE A 56 -13.58 -10.42 0.87
C PHE A 56 -14.80 -9.50 0.90
N ALA A 57 -15.04 -8.88 2.07
CA ALA A 57 -16.20 -8.05 2.32
C ALA A 57 -15.86 -6.58 2.63
N VAL A 58 -14.63 -6.15 2.36
CA VAL A 58 -14.20 -4.78 2.65
C VAL A 58 -14.84 -3.81 1.67
N ASP A 59 -15.55 -2.81 2.20
CA ASP A 59 -16.14 -1.72 1.41
C ASP A 59 -15.06 -0.66 1.16
N PRO A 60 -14.75 -0.32 -0.10
CA PRO A 60 -13.67 0.62 -0.40
C PRO A 60 -13.92 2.04 0.12
N GLU A 61 -15.17 2.51 0.11
CA GLU A 61 -15.48 3.85 0.61
C GLU A 61 -15.38 3.94 2.13
N VAL A 62 -15.85 2.91 2.83
CA VAL A 62 -15.72 2.82 4.29
C VAL A 62 -14.24 2.77 4.68
N LEU A 63 -13.45 1.98 3.95
CA LEU A 63 -12.00 1.90 4.18
C LEU A 63 -11.34 3.27 3.99
N ARG A 64 -11.64 3.95 2.88
CA ARG A 64 -11.08 5.27 2.57
C ARG A 64 -11.37 6.28 3.69
N GLN A 65 -12.63 6.36 4.11
CA GLN A 65 -13.03 7.27 5.17
C GLN A 65 -12.36 6.94 6.49
N SER A 66 -12.24 5.66 6.83
CA SER A 66 -11.57 5.21 8.05
C SER A 66 -10.09 5.59 8.05
N LEU A 67 -9.39 5.39 6.93
CA LEU A 67 -7.98 5.74 6.83
C LEU A 67 -7.77 7.25 7.02
N LEU A 68 -8.58 8.07 6.36
CA LEU A 68 -8.49 9.53 6.52
C LEU A 68 -8.79 9.95 7.95
N ALA A 69 -9.80 9.36 8.58
CA ALA A 69 -10.17 9.66 9.97
C ALA A 69 -9.06 9.26 10.95
N ASN A 70 -8.25 8.27 10.62
CA ASN A 70 -7.13 7.82 11.45
C ASN A 70 -5.80 8.51 11.11
N GLY A 71 -5.84 9.58 10.32
CA GLY A 71 -4.68 10.41 10.06
C GLY A 71 -3.79 9.94 8.90
N TYR A 72 -4.21 8.93 8.14
CA TYR A 72 -3.50 8.55 6.92
C TYR A 72 -3.67 9.65 5.87
N LEU A 73 -2.64 9.85 5.08
CA LEU A 73 -2.64 10.80 3.97
C LEU A 73 -2.86 10.05 2.66
N GLU A 74 -3.70 10.58 1.79
CA GLU A 74 -3.92 9.97 0.48
C GLU A 74 -2.79 10.33 -0.49
N LEU A 75 -2.27 9.33 -1.21
CA LEU A 75 -1.33 9.50 -2.31
C LEU A 75 -2.06 9.24 -3.62
N PRO A 76 -2.42 10.28 -4.37
CA PRO A 76 -3.08 10.11 -5.66
C PRO A 76 -2.10 9.55 -6.69
N ILE A 77 -2.62 8.83 -7.69
CA ILE A 77 -1.83 8.34 -8.81
C ILE A 77 -1.73 9.44 -9.85
N SER A 78 -0.50 9.89 -10.12
CA SER A 78 -0.24 10.85 -11.19
C SER A 78 0.12 10.14 -12.49
N SER A 79 0.10 10.87 -13.60
CA SER A 79 0.57 10.33 -14.87
C SER A 79 2.06 10.01 -14.82
N ALA A 80 2.83 10.75 -14.03
CA ALA A 80 4.26 10.45 -13.82
C ALA A 80 4.46 9.09 -13.13
N HIS A 81 3.65 8.78 -12.12
CA HIS A 81 3.65 7.46 -11.49
C HIS A 81 3.35 6.36 -12.51
N ALA A 82 2.28 6.56 -13.29
CA ALA A 82 1.84 5.57 -14.27
C ALA A 82 2.91 5.32 -15.34
N ALA A 83 3.53 6.39 -15.85
CA ALA A 83 4.58 6.30 -16.86
C ALA A 83 5.83 5.59 -16.32
N ALA A 84 6.18 5.83 -15.06
CA ALA A 84 7.37 5.25 -14.43
C ALA A 84 7.29 3.72 -14.27
N VAL A 85 6.11 3.14 -14.27
CA VAL A 85 5.94 1.68 -14.20
C VAL A 85 6.72 0.97 -15.32
N ARG A 86 6.82 1.58 -16.50
CA ARG A 86 7.57 1.04 -17.63
C ARG A 86 9.03 0.72 -17.29
N ASN A 87 9.62 1.50 -16.38
CA ASN A 87 11.04 1.37 -16.05
C ASN A 87 11.33 0.31 -14.99
N LEU A 88 10.29 -0.30 -14.42
CA LEU A 88 10.47 -1.33 -13.41
C LEU A 88 10.88 -2.65 -14.04
N PRO A 89 11.84 -3.39 -13.42
CA PRO A 89 12.20 -4.72 -13.92
C PRO A 89 11.01 -5.69 -13.81
N PRO A 90 10.95 -6.73 -14.67
CA PRO A 90 9.80 -7.66 -14.71
C PRO A 90 9.90 -8.74 -13.64
N ILE A 91 10.02 -8.37 -12.37
CA ILE A 91 10.16 -9.31 -11.25
C ILE A 91 8.79 -9.82 -10.80
N HIS A 92 7.79 -8.93 -10.77
CA HIS A 92 6.43 -9.22 -10.31
C HIS A 92 5.42 -8.75 -11.35
N LYS A 93 4.33 -9.51 -11.53
CA LYS A 93 3.34 -9.19 -12.56
C LYS A 93 2.18 -8.35 -12.05
N ASP A 94 1.97 -8.29 -10.74
CA ASP A 94 0.84 -7.60 -10.14
C ASP A 94 0.93 -6.10 -10.41
N PRO A 95 -0.03 -5.52 -11.18
CA PRO A 95 0.03 -4.11 -11.53
C PRO A 95 -0.18 -3.19 -10.34
N PHE A 96 -0.90 -3.62 -9.31
CA PHE A 96 -1.10 -2.81 -8.11
C PHE A 96 0.18 -2.68 -7.31
N ASP A 97 0.92 -3.78 -7.13
CA ASP A 97 2.22 -3.71 -6.47
C ASP A 97 3.20 -2.86 -7.27
N ARG A 98 3.19 -2.99 -8.60
CA ARG A 98 4.10 -2.25 -9.46
C ARG A 98 3.85 -0.74 -9.41
N ILE A 99 2.59 -0.30 -9.37
CA ILE A 99 2.30 1.13 -9.26
C ILE A 99 2.72 1.67 -7.89
N LEU A 100 2.58 0.89 -6.81
CA LEU A 100 3.06 1.30 -5.49
C LEU A 100 4.57 1.49 -5.47
N ILE A 101 5.32 0.60 -6.13
CA ILE A 101 6.78 0.72 -6.24
C ILE A 101 7.15 2.01 -6.98
N ALA A 102 6.47 2.30 -8.09
CA ALA A 102 6.71 3.52 -8.85
C ALA A 102 6.42 4.78 -8.04
N GLN A 103 5.31 4.77 -7.29
CA GLN A 103 4.95 5.89 -6.41
C GLN A 103 6.00 6.11 -5.33
N ALA A 104 6.39 5.06 -4.63
CA ALA A 104 7.38 5.16 -3.57
C ALA A 104 8.71 5.69 -4.09
N THR A 105 9.13 5.23 -5.26
CA THR A 105 10.39 5.64 -5.87
C THR A 105 10.37 7.12 -6.28
N LEU A 106 9.31 7.56 -6.96
CA LEU A 106 9.22 8.95 -7.42
C LEU A 106 9.00 9.93 -6.28
N GLU A 107 8.24 9.55 -5.26
CA GLU A 107 7.96 10.43 -4.12
C GLU A 107 9.04 10.37 -3.04
N GLY A 108 9.98 9.43 -3.14
CA GLY A 108 11.03 9.28 -2.14
C GLY A 108 10.51 8.82 -0.77
N ILE A 109 9.48 8.00 -0.75
CA ILE A 109 8.88 7.46 0.48
C ILE A 109 9.12 5.95 0.55
N THR A 110 9.04 5.37 1.76
CA THR A 110 9.35 3.96 1.96
C THR A 110 8.11 3.09 1.77
N LEU A 111 8.16 2.18 0.80
CA LEU A 111 7.14 1.16 0.63
C LEU A 111 7.39 0.03 1.62
N LEU A 112 6.42 -0.24 2.49
CA LEU A 112 6.44 -1.42 3.36
C LEU A 112 5.75 -2.58 2.65
N THR A 113 6.37 -3.75 2.66
CA THR A 113 5.82 -4.93 2.01
C THR A 113 6.12 -6.20 2.82
N THR A 114 5.26 -7.20 2.70
CA THR A 114 5.54 -8.56 3.16
C THR A 114 5.95 -9.47 2.00
N ASP A 115 5.87 -8.97 0.77
CA ASP A 115 6.08 -9.78 -0.44
C ASP A 115 7.55 -9.84 -0.83
N ARG A 116 8.08 -11.06 -0.99
CA ARG A 116 9.47 -11.30 -1.38
C ARG A 116 9.81 -10.75 -2.76
N LYS A 117 8.87 -10.82 -3.71
CA LYS A 117 9.10 -10.34 -5.07
C LYS A 117 9.18 -8.83 -5.11
N VAL A 118 8.28 -8.16 -4.38
CA VAL A 118 8.32 -6.70 -4.25
C VAL A 118 9.62 -6.24 -3.62
N ALA A 119 10.08 -6.95 -2.58
CA ALA A 119 11.31 -6.62 -1.89
C ALA A 119 12.57 -6.76 -2.76
N LYS A 120 12.50 -7.45 -3.90
CA LYS A 120 13.62 -7.58 -4.84
C LYS A 120 13.77 -6.39 -5.78
N TYR A 121 12.80 -5.50 -5.85
CA TYR A 121 12.90 -4.31 -6.70
C TYR A 121 13.91 -3.32 -6.13
N PRO A 122 14.63 -2.59 -7.01
CA PRO A 122 15.41 -1.45 -6.55
C PRO A 122 14.49 -0.33 -6.08
N GLY A 123 14.92 0.43 -5.09
CA GLY A 123 14.16 1.57 -4.59
C GLY A 123 13.97 1.55 -3.09
N PRO A 124 13.17 2.49 -2.55
CA PRO A 124 12.96 2.64 -1.12
C PRO A 124 11.90 1.63 -0.62
N ILE A 125 12.28 0.37 -0.55
CA ILE A 125 11.40 -0.73 -0.16
C ILE A 125 11.95 -1.42 1.08
N ARG A 126 11.05 -1.66 2.05
CA ARG A 126 11.39 -2.35 3.29
C ARG A 126 10.45 -3.52 3.52
N LYS A 127 11.02 -4.71 3.60
CA LYS A 127 10.25 -5.90 3.92
C LYS A 127 10.05 -6.00 5.43
N VAL A 128 8.83 -6.24 5.85
CA VAL A 128 8.43 -6.35 7.26
C VAL A 128 7.72 -7.71 7.59
#